data_8e49b9a89c285a4f23dde3bdfdd344cd
#
_entry.id   8e49b9a89c285a4f23dde3bdfdd344cd
#
_cell.length_a   1.000
_cell.length_b   1.000
_cell.length_c   1.000
_cell.angle_alpha   90.00
_cell.angle_beta   90.00
_cell.angle_gamma   90.00
#
_symmetry.space_group_name_H-M   'P 1'
#
loop_
_entity.id
_entity.type
_entity.pdbx_description
1 polymer ?
#
loop_
_entity_poly.entity_id
_entity_poly.type
_entity_poly.pdbx_seq_one_letter_code
_entity_poly.pdbx_strand_id
1 'polypeptide(L)'
;MSSNGGVPHGSDEPTSFGLQPPRPAVPAQQPGVPYPGNPYAAPTQVVPGQQAQDGLGQQVQDGPGQQAQVVHGQQARAVPGQSAQAAPEQQEQDPGAGRLIAGRYRLLAKLGHGGMGTVWRAKDETVDREVAVKEPRVPDHLPERERANAFERMRREARAAARLDHPAVVNVHDVAVVDGQPWIVMELVRGRSLGDALQEGTLGVREAARVGLEVLGALEAAHAAGVLHRDVKPDNVLLGRHDRVVLTDFGIAQIEGETNLTDTGGFVGSPEYIAPERVLGQRPGPASDLWSLGVVLYTATEGVSPFRRSNTPATLQSVLNATPAVPASAAGPLAQVINGLLAKDPSRRPAAAQVRRLLEEAANPPAPAPTRVVQQIAVPGGKGLRVGRRALFGLGAAVVAAAVAAYLVVANPFAGPLPDGWAKHHVTDVAATVAAPAGYEKSTPDRSSDKGHWVTYTDPSGGIWIGLTLARKSEDDNKQIKDSAAAEMYADNGEFKDSGEYELGMPEGPRTDTQGDTTYHGKKAAENTVVYTTTDSQNPRPRELKIFYYKSSAGDMYKLTVSYPGKGDFTARGREVARAAIANLGIDKL
;
A
#
# COMPACT_ATOMS: atom_id res chain seq x y z
N MET A 1 75.79 15.77 46.43
CA MET A 1 76.88 16.32 45.60
C MET A 1 76.34 16.42 44.17
N SER A 2 76.28 17.65 43.72
CA SER A 2 76.38 18.18 42.38
C SER A 2 75.33 17.71 41.41
N SER A 3 74.36 18.50 41.07
CA SER A 3 74.33 19.79 40.36
C SER A 3 74.48 19.67 38.86
N ASN A 4 73.48 20.18 38.22
CA ASN A 4 73.33 21.03 37.04
C ASN A 4 72.25 20.42 36.08
N GLY A 5 71.22 21.12 35.77
CA GLY A 5 71.04 22.52 35.43
C GLY A 5 70.99 22.64 33.89
N GLY A 6 69.86 22.81 33.31
CA GLY A 6 69.75 23.11 31.91
C GLY A 6 68.30 23.53 31.59
N VAL A 7 68.15 24.80 31.31
CA VAL A 7 66.97 25.64 31.15
C VAL A 7 66.20 25.32 29.82
N PRO A 8 64.91 25.65 29.69
CA PRO A 8 64.02 25.28 28.58
C PRO A 8 64.10 26.31 27.45
N HIS A 9 63.89 25.83 26.21
CA HIS A 9 63.46 26.70 25.12
C HIS A 9 62.13 26.21 24.62
N GLY A 10 61.15 27.08 24.81
CA GLY A 10 59.89 26.98 24.13
C GLY A 10 60.01 27.56 22.74
N SER A 11 59.13 27.08 21.87
CA SER A 11 58.51 27.86 20.82
C SER A 11 57.29 27.09 20.33
N ASP A 12 56.14 27.54 20.79
CA ASP A 12 54.85 27.26 20.19
C ASP A 12 54.80 27.88 18.79
N GLU A 13 54.63 27.08 17.76
CA GLU A 13 54.09 27.52 16.49
C GLU A 13 53.00 26.54 16.02
N PRO A 14 51.75 27.01 15.81
CA PRO A 14 50.72 26.17 15.21
C PRO A 14 50.90 26.14 13.69
N THR A 15 51.25 25.00 13.14
CA THR A 15 51.19 24.76 11.70
C THR A 15 49.73 24.64 11.23
N SER A 16 49.15 25.79 10.86
CA SER A 16 47.88 25.84 10.11
C SER A 16 48.13 25.56 8.63
N PHE A 17 47.80 24.37 8.17
CA PHE A 17 47.67 24.12 6.74
C PHE A 17 46.33 24.69 6.28
N GLY A 18 46.37 25.91 5.73
CA GLY A 18 45.26 26.50 4.98
C GLY A 18 45.09 25.80 3.64
N LEU A 19 44.18 24.84 3.57
CA LEU A 19 43.68 24.34 2.31
C LEU A 19 42.65 25.32 1.74
N GLN A 20 43.03 26.07 0.69
CA GLN A 20 42.11 26.87 -0.07
C GLN A 20 41.28 25.93 -1.00
N PRO A 21 39.95 26.12 -1.12
CA PRO A 21 39.16 25.37 -2.05
C PRO A 21 39.54 25.76 -3.51
N PRO A 22 39.56 24.81 -4.46
CA PRO A 22 39.87 25.09 -5.82
C PRO A 22 38.81 26.01 -6.46
N ARG A 23 39.27 27.11 -7.10
CA ARG A 23 38.42 27.98 -7.89
C ARG A 23 37.92 27.21 -9.14
N PRO A 24 36.66 27.35 -9.57
CA PRO A 24 36.20 26.76 -10.82
C PRO A 24 36.89 27.46 -12.00
N ALA A 25 37.61 26.67 -12.80
CA ALA A 25 38.17 27.13 -14.07
C ALA A 25 37.06 27.31 -15.11
N VAL A 26 37.01 28.48 -15.73
CA VAL A 26 36.15 28.76 -16.89
C VAL A 26 36.70 27.99 -18.08
N PRO A 27 35.94 27.14 -18.80
CA PRO A 27 36.45 26.49 -20.02
C PRO A 27 36.53 27.48 -21.17
N ALA A 28 37.71 27.59 -21.77
CA ALA A 28 37.90 28.24 -23.06
C ALA A 28 37.18 27.44 -24.16
N GLN A 29 36.46 28.13 -25.02
CA GLN A 29 35.83 27.58 -26.21
C GLN A 29 36.90 27.08 -27.21
N GLN A 30 36.80 25.79 -27.57
CA GLN A 30 37.42 25.24 -28.78
C GLN A 30 36.36 24.71 -29.74
N PRO A 31 36.59 24.77 -31.06
CA PRO A 31 35.55 24.49 -32.05
C PRO A 31 35.43 23.00 -32.36
N GLY A 32 34.20 22.56 -32.46
CA GLY A 32 33.64 21.51 -33.30
C GLY A 32 34.31 20.14 -33.36
N VAL A 33 33.80 19.20 -32.50
CA VAL A 33 33.83 17.75 -32.82
C VAL A 33 32.41 17.21 -32.59
N PRO A 34 31.83 16.41 -33.52
CA PRO A 34 30.45 15.93 -33.39
C PRO A 34 30.36 14.88 -32.30
N TYR A 35 29.34 15.02 -31.42
CA TYR A 35 28.96 14.03 -30.43
C TYR A 35 28.34 12.80 -31.10
N PRO A 36 28.65 11.56 -30.71
CA PRO A 36 27.94 10.37 -31.18
C PRO A 36 26.53 10.35 -30.62
N GLY A 37 25.54 10.22 -31.51
CA GLY A 37 24.13 10.28 -31.22
C GLY A 37 23.67 9.15 -30.30
N ASN A 38 22.70 9.48 -29.48
CA ASN A 38 21.89 8.57 -28.63
C ASN A 38 21.18 7.52 -29.53
N PRO A 39 21.38 6.21 -29.35
CA PRO A 39 20.80 5.19 -30.21
C PRO A 39 19.28 4.98 -30.07
N TYR A 40 18.59 5.76 -29.24
CA TYR A 40 17.14 5.64 -29.00
C TYR A 40 16.29 6.80 -29.52
N ALA A 41 16.87 7.68 -30.34
CA ALA A 41 16.15 8.79 -30.97
C ALA A 41 16.09 8.60 -32.47
N ALA A 42 15.28 7.65 -32.96
CA ALA A 42 14.92 7.58 -34.39
C ALA A 42 13.39 7.76 -34.51
N PRO A 43 12.93 8.77 -35.27
CA PRO A 43 11.50 8.91 -35.54
C PRO A 43 11.04 7.85 -36.54
N THR A 44 9.91 7.25 -36.28
CA THR A 44 9.22 6.27 -37.14
C THR A 44 8.82 6.95 -38.43
N GLN A 45 9.42 6.59 -39.54
CA GLN A 45 8.98 6.98 -40.87
C GLN A 45 7.80 6.10 -41.31
N VAL A 46 6.70 6.75 -41.61
CA VAL A 46 5.54 6.15 -42.27
C VAL A 46 5.88 5.97 -43.74
N VAL A 47 5.89 4.72 -44.22
CA VAL A 47 6.03 4.40 -45.65
C VAL A 47 4.63 4.26 -46.25
N PRO A 48 4.27 4.98 -47.35
CA PRO A 48 2.98 4.77 -48.03
C PRO A 48 3.01 3.48 -48.84
N GLY A 49 1.84 2.81 -48.90
CA GLY A 49 1.64 1.53 -49.53
C GLY A 49 1.93 1.48 -51.02
N GLN A 50 2.37 0.33 -51.48
CA GLN A 50 2.33 -0.07 -52.89
C GLN A 50 1.34 -1.17 -53.07
N GLN A 51 0.53 -0.99 -54.13
CA GLN A 51 -0.56 -1.82 -54.61
C GLN A 51 -0.09 -3.18 -55.12
N ALA A 52 -0.97 -4.16 -54.98
CA ALA A 52 -0.88 -5.47 -55.55
C ALA A 52 -0.87 -5.47 -57.09
N GLN A 53 -0.12 -6.36 -57.70
CA GLN A 53 -0.39 -6.88 -59.04
C GLN A 53 -0.25 -8.37 -59.09
N ASP A 54 -1.19 -8.93 -59.79
CA ASP A 54 -1.52 -10.35 -60.04
C ASP A 54 -0.38 -11.16 -60.66
N GLY A 55 -0.49 -12.51 -60.46
CA GLY A 55 0.22 -13.44 -61.29
C GLY A 55 0.16 -14.91 -60.86
N LEU A 56 -0.96 -15.59 -61.29
CA LEU A 56 -1.05 -16.95 -61.84
C LEU A 56 -0.23 -18.12 -61.23
N GLY A 57 -0.86 -19.07 -60.53
CA GLY A 57 -1.28 -20.33 -61.15
C GLY A 57 -0.36 -21.53 -60.93
N GLN A 58 -0.84 -22.56 -60.28
CA GLN A 58 -0.73 -24.00 -60.63
C GLN A 58 -1.36 -24.84 -59.52
N GLN A 59 -2.51 -25.37 -59.73
CA GLN A 59 -2.93 -26.78 -59.99
C GLN A 59 -2.42 -27.81 -58.97
N VAL A 60 -3.29 -28.23 -58.04
CA VAL A 60 -4.17 -29.44 -58.00
C VAL A 60 -3.41 -30.78 -58.00
N GLN A 61 -3.59 -31.55 -56.95
CA GLN A 61 -3.89 -32.98 -57.08
C GLN A 61 -4.72 -33.49 -55.91
N ASP A 62 -5.83 -34.13 -56.30
CA ASP A 62 -6.84 -34.79 -55.49
C ASP A 62 -6.37 -36.11 -54.89
N GLY A 63 -7.00 -36.50 -53.79
CA GLY A 63 -7.03 -37.88 -53.32
C GLY A 63 -8.00 -38.03 -52.11
N PRO A 64 -8.76 -39.14 -52.02
CA PRO A 64 -10.17 -39.08 -51.64
C PRO A 64 -10.50 -39.41 -50.18
N GLY A 65 -11.62 -38.87 -49.80
CA GLY A 65 -12.61 -39.09 -48.78
C GLY A 65 -12.54 -40.27 -47.80
N GLN A 66 -12.88 -39.98 -46.58
CA GLN A 66 -13.63 -40.93 -45.74
C GLN A 66 -14.77 -40.22 -45.01
N GLN A 67 -15.94 -40.81 -45.16
CA GLN A 67 -17.25 -40.40 -44.72
C GLN A 67 -17.36 -40.47 -43.18
N ALA A 68 -17.89 -39.44 -42.57
CA ALA A 68 -18.39 -39.46 -41.21
C ALA A 68 -19.79 -40.04 -41.19
N GLN A 69 -20.01 -41.16 -40.53
CA GLN A 69 -21.32 -41.71 -40.20
C GLN A 69 -21.91 -41.00 -38.98
N VAL A 70 -23.07 -40.42 -39.19
CA VAL A 70 -23.99 -39.95 -38.16
C VAL A 70 -24.71 -41.16 -37.58
N VAL A 71 -24.58 -41.42 -36.27
CA VAL A 71 -25.45 -42.38 -35.57
C VAL A 71 -26.39 -41.62 -34.64
N HIS A 72 -27.66 -41.81 -34.89
CA HIS A 72 -28.80 -41.29 -34.14
C HIS A 72 -28.90 -41.90 -32.75
N GLY A 73 -29.43 -41.08 -31.84
CA GLY A 73 -29.58 -41.31 -30.42
C GLY A 73 -30.49 -42.48 -30.03
N GLN A 74 -30.25 -42.97 -28.85
CA GLN A 74 -31.24 -43.67 -28.04
C GLN A 74 -31.28 -43.08 -26.63
N GLN A 75 -32.47 -42.66 -26.24
CA GLN A 75 -32.82 -42.25 -24.90
C GLN A 75 -32.72 -43.45 -23.94
N ALA A 76 -31.91 -43.34 -22.90
CA ALA A 76 -31.95 -44.27 -21.78
C ALA A 76 -32.59 -43.59 -20.56
N ARG A 77 -33.63 -44.24 -20.06
CA ARG A 77 -34.42 -43.92 -18.85
C ARG A 77 -33.53 -43.83 -17.59
N ALA A 78 -33.78 -42.80 -16.79
CA ALA A 78 -33.25 -42.66 -15.45
C ALA A 78 -33.78 -43.76 -14.52
N VAL A 79 -32.88 -44.41 -13.78
CA VAL A 79 -33.16 -45.23 -12.60
C VAL A 79 -32.63 -44.45 -11.39
N PRO A 80 -33.44 -44.21 -10.34
CA PRO A 80 -32.98 -43.51 -9.15
C PRO A 80 -32.32 -44.48 -8.17
N GLY A 81 -31.17 -44.10 -7.62
CA GLY A 81 -30.65 -44.67 -6.39
C GLY A 81 -29.31 -45.42 -6.49
N GLN A 82 -28.22 -44.65 -6.54
CA GLN A 82 -26.98 -45.05 -5.88
C GLN A 82 -26.22 -43.76 -5.56
N SER A 83 -26.00 -43.54 -4.25
CA SER A 83 -25.19 -42.49 -3.71
C SER A 83 -23.76 -42.64 -4.24
N ALA A 84 -23.35 -41.76 -5.14
CA ALA A 84 -21.96 -41.65 -5.54
C ALA A 84 -21.20 -41.15 -4.29
N GLN A 85 -20.43 -42.03 -3.65
CA GLN A 85 -19.39 -41.63 -2.73
C GLN A 85 -18.44 -40.72 -3.50
N ALA A 86 -18.35 -39.46 -3.08
CA ALA A 86 -17.36 -38.53 -3.57
C ALA A 86 -15.97 -39.18 -3.39
N ALA A 87 -15.29 -39.38 -4.48
CA ALA A 87 -13.87 -39.71 -4.43
C ALA A 87 -13.15 -38.61 -3.65
N PRO A 88 -12.18 -38.95 -2.78
CA PRO A 88 -11.41 -37.94 -2.10
C PRO A 88 -10.71 -37.07 -3.15
N GLU A 89 -10.92 -35.75 -3.10
CA GLU A 89 -10.18 -34.78 -3.89
C GLU A 89 -8.68 -35.10 -3.71
N GLN A 90 -8.03 -35.51 -4.77
CA GLN A 90 -6.59 -35.66 -4.81
C GLN A 90 -6.02 -34.25 -4.66
N GLN A 91 -5.62 -33.89 -3.43
CA GLN A 91 -4.82 -32.71 -3.17
C GLN A 91 -3.59 -32.82 -4.07
N GLU A 92 -3.43 -31.91 -5.00
CA GLU A 92 -2.18 -31.78 -5.79
C GLU A 92 -1.04 -31.68 -4.79
N GLN A 93 -0.21 -32.73 -4.75
CA GLN A 93 0.92 -32.75 -3.83
C GLN A 93 1.94 -31.72 -4.33
N ASP A 94 2.30 -30.77 -3.49
CA ASP A 94 3.35 -29.79 -3.76
C ASP A 94 4.60 -30.47 -4.32
N PRO A 95 5.17 -30.01 -5.46
CA PRO A 95 6.43 -30.53 -5.97
C PRO A 95 7.52 -30.42 -4.90
N GLY A 96 8.06 -31.57 -4.46
CA GLY A 96 9.02 -31.67 -3.36
C GLY A 96 8.46 -32.18 -2.04
N ALA A 97 7.14 -32.32 -1.89
CA ALA A 97 6.53 -33.02 -0.75
C ALA A 97 7.00 -34.48 -0.73
N GLY A 98 7.17 -35.04 0.49
CA GLY A 98 7.70 -36.39 0.70
C GLY A 98 9.25 -36.47 0.73
N ARG A 99 9.98 -35.43 0.29
CA ARG A 99 11.44 -35.38 0.36
C ARG A 99 11.93 -35.40 1.81
N LEU A 100 12.97 -36.21 2.08
CA LEU A 100 13.60 -36.31 3.40
C LEU A 100 14.89 -35.50 3.43
N ILE A 101 14.93 -34.48 4.26
CA ILE A 101 16.07 -33.58 4.42
C ILE A 101 16.96 -34.08 5.54
N ALA A 102 18.26 -34.21 5.24
CA ALA A 102 19.29 -34.70 6.16
C ALA A 102 18.91 -36.03 6.88
N GLY A 103 18.12 -36.89 6.23
CA GLY A 103 17.66 -38.16 6.81
C GLY A 103 16.73 -38.04 8.00
N ARG A 104 16.19 -36.86 8.29
CA ARG A 104 15.40 -36.58 9.51
C ARG A 104 14.12 -35.79 9.26
N TYR A 105 14.12 -34.79 8.40
CA TYR A 105 12.99 -33.87 8.24
C TYR A 105 12.24 -34.17 6.96
N ARG A 106 11.03 -34.73 7.04
CA ARG A 106 10.17 -35.03 5.89
C ARG A 106 9.31 -33.82 5.55
N LEU A 107 9.51 -33.27 4.35
CA LEU A 107 8.70 -32.16 3.84
C LEU A 107 7.27 -32.62 3.60
N LEU A 108 6.27 -31.87 4.10
CA LEU A 108 4.84 -32.21 4.00
C LEU A 108 4.11 -31.31 3.00
N ALA A 109 4.19 -29.99 3.19
CA ALA A 109 3.52 -29.01 2.35
C ALA A 109 4.29 -27.69 2.39
N LYS A 110 4.14 -26.86 1.36
CA LYS A 110 4.68 -25.49 1.35
C LYS A 110 3.86 -24.61 2.27
N LEU A 111 4.51 -23.80 3.11
CA LEU A 111 3.90 -22.75 3.93
C LEU A 111 4.02 -21.39 3.25
N GLY A 112 5.10 -21.17 2.46
CA GLY A 112 5.33 -19.93 1.76
C GLY A 112 6.49 -20.08 0.76
N HIS A 113 6.46 -19.24 -0.28
CA HIS A 113 7.51 -19.15 -1.29
C HIS A 113 7.77 -17.68 -1.62
N GLY A 114 9.03 -17.29 -1.75
CA GLY A 114 9.40 -15.92 -2.06
C GLY A 114 10.84 -15.79 -2.52
N GLY A 115 11.31 -14.56 -2.72
CA GLY A 115 12.67 -14.27 -3.19
C GLY A 115 13.79 -14.81 -2.30
N MET A 116 13.53 -15.03 -1.01
CA MET A 116 14.49 -15.55 -0.03
C MET A 116 14.46 -17.09 0.09
N GLY A 117 13.57 -17.79 -0.64
CA GLY A 117 13.46 -19.23 -0.60
C GLY A 117 12.06 -19.75 -0.34
N THR A 118 11.97 -21.03 0.02
CA THR A 118 10.72 -21.72 0.31
C THR A 118 10.69 -22.14 1.78
N VAL A 119 9.56 -21.94 2.46
CA VAL A 119 9.32 -22.46 3.80
C VAL A 119 8.36 -23.63 3.70
N TRP A 120 8.74 -24.76 4.28
CA TRP A 120 8.00 -26.00 4.28
C TRP A 120 7.46 -26.32 5.67
N ARG A 121 6.24 -26.82 5.76
CA ARG A 121 5.81 -27.63 6.91
C ARG A 121 6.47 -28.99 6.75
N ALA A 122 7.15 -29.48 7.78
CA ALA A 122 7.85 -30.74 7.78
C ALA A 122 7.62 -31.52 9.07
N LYS A 123 7.89 -32.82 9.02
CA LYS A 123 7.87 -33.68 10.19
C LYS A 123 9.30 -34.04 10.57
N ASP A 124 9.68 -33.78 11.80
CA ASP A 124 10.89 -34.31 12.42
C ASP A 124 10.62 -35.76 12.82
N GLU A 125 11.10 -36.73 12.03
CA GLU A 125 10.84 -38.15 12.25
C GLU A 125 11.55 -38.70 13.49
N THR A 126 12.57 -38.00 14.02
CA THR A 126 13.31 -38.47 15.21
C THR A 126 12.52 -38.21 16.51
N VAL A 127 11.87 -37.05 16.64
CA VAL A 127 11.14 -36.67 17.86
C VAL A 127 9.64 -36.56 17.64
N ASP A 128 9.16 -37.00 16.50
CA ASP A 128 7.73 -37.10 16.13
C ASP A 128 6.94 -35.78 16.28
N ARG A 129 7.52 -34.66 15.82
CA ARG A 129 6.86 -33.32 15.87
C ARG A 129 6.85 -32.65 14.51
N GLU A 130 5.91 -31.72 14.32
CA GLU A 130 5.92 -30.81 13.17
C GLU A 130 6.86 -29.64 13.41
N VAL A 131 7.58 -29.26 12.35
CA VAL A 131 8.54 -28.16 12.31
C VAL A 131 8.33 -27.34 11.03
N ALA A 132 8.82 -26.10 11.01
CA ALA A 132 9.01 -25.35 9.78
C ALA A 132 10.45 -25.53 9.30
N VAL A 133 10.62 -25.72 7.99
CA VAL A 133 11.96 -25.89 7.38
C VAL A 133 12.09 -24.88 6.25
N LYS A 134 13.03 -23.96 6.39
CA LYS A 134 13.35 -22.95 5.35
C LYS A 134 14.45 -23.47 4.45
N GLU A 135 14.15 -23.52 3.16
CA GLU A 135 15.07 -23.77 2.06
C GLU A 135 15.53 -22.43 1.50
N PRO A 136 16.69 -21.89 1.89
CA PRO A 136 17.16 -20.62 1.37
C PRO A 136 17.47 -20.70 -0.13
N ARG A 137 17.19 -19.64 -0.85
CA ARG A 137 17.54 -19.51 -2.26
C ARG A 137 18.78 -18.63 -2.40
N VAL A 138 19.72 -19.12 -3.17
CA VAL A 138 20.88 -18.35 -3.63
C VAL A 138 20.73 -18.23 -5.15
N PRO A 139 20.99 -17.05 -5.76
CA PRO A 139 20.89 -16.88 -7.19
C PRO A 139 21.74 -17.89 -7.97
N ASP A 140 21.16 -18.51 -9.00
CA ASP A 140 21.80 -19.59 -9.77
C ASP A 140 23.02 -19.12 -10.57
N HIS A 141 23.10 -17.81 -10.88
CA HIS A 141 24.20 -17.21 -11.64
C HIS A 141 25.47 -16.95 -10.81
N LEU A 142 25.41 -17.11 -9.46
CA LEU A 142 26.59 -16.91 -8.63
C LEU A 142 27.64 -17.98 -8.87
N PRO A 143 28.93 -17.58 -8.99
CA PRO A 143 30.04 -18.52 -9.01
C PRO A 143 30.00 -19.44 -7.80
N GLU A 144 30.44 -20.69 -7.96
CA GLU A 144 30.38 -21.72 -6.89
C GLU A 144 31.05 -21.28 -5.58
N ARG A 145 32.17 -20.54 -5.68
CA ARG A 145 32.89 -19.99 -4.51
C ARG A 145 32.03 -18.95 -3.76
N GLU A 146 31.31 -18.08 -4.49
CA GLU A 146 30.46 -17.06 -3.88
C GLU A 146 29.22 -17.68 -3.27
N ARG A 147 28.65 -18.72 -3.91
CA ARG A 147 27.55 -19.52 -3.38
C ARG A 147 27.95 -20.23 -2.08
N ALA A 148 29.14 -20.87 -2.04
CA ALA A 148 29.65 -21.46 -0.81
C ALA A 148 29.84 -20.43 0.32
N ASN A 149 30.37 -19.25 0.00
CA ASN A 149 30.50 -18.14 0.96
C ASN A 149 29.14 -17.65 1.47
N ALA A 150 28.13 -17.58 0.62
CA ALA A 150 26.76 -17.22 1.00
C ALA A 150 26.18 -18.25 1.97
N PHE A 151 26.33 -19.55 1.68
CA PHE A 151 25.87 -20.64 2.55
C PHE A 151 26.57 -20.63 3.93
N GLU A 152 27.89 -20.38 3.96
CA GLU A 152 28.62 -20.26 5.23
C GLU A 152 28.15 -19.06 6.07
N ARG A 153 27.81 -17.93 5.43
CA ARG A 153 27.21 -16.79 6.14
C ARG A 153 25.85 -17.15 6.70
N MET A 154 24.96 -17.72 5.88
CA MET A 154 23.62 -18.16 6.32
C MET A 154 23.70 -19.10 7.52
N ARG A 155 24.65 -20.04 7.51
CA ARG A 155 24.90 -20.96 8.64
C ARG A 155 25.34 -20.21 9.90
N ARG A 156 26.20 -19.20 9.77
CA ARG A 156 26.63 -18.39 10.92
C ARG A 156 25.48 -17.54 11.49
N GLU A 157 24.70 -16.92 10.63
CA GLU A 157 23.54 -16.12 11.02
C GLU A 157 22.45 -16.99 11.66
N ALA A 158 22.13 -18.14 11.07
CA ALA A 158 21.19 -19.09 11.66
C ALA A 158 21.64 -19.60 13.03
N ARG A 159 22.95 -19.87 13.22
CA ARG A 159 23.49 -20.23 14.54
C ARG A 159 23.45 -19.07 15.54
N ALA A 160 23.58 -17.83 15.08
CA ALA A 160 23.41 -16.66 15.94
C ALA A 160 21.95 -16.50 16.36
N ALA A 161 21.01 -16.63 15.42
CA ALA A 161 19.57 -16.63 15.68
C ALA A 161 19.15 -17.77 16.63
N ALA A 162 19.76 -18.97 16.52
CA ALA A 162 19.48 -20.10 17.41
C ALA A 162 19.88 -19.88 18.89
N ARG A 163 20.64 -18.82 19.19
CA ARG A 163 20.99 -18.45 20.58
C ARG A 163 20.02 -17.45 21.20
N LEU A 164 19.08 -16.93 20.40
CA LEU A 164 18.08 -16.00 20.89
C LEU A 164 17.03 -16.77 21.67
N ASP A 165 16.83 -16.41 22.92
CA ASP A 165 15.80 -16.96 23.80
C ASP A 165 14.83 -15.85 24.21
N HIS A 166 13.72 -15.73 23.46
CA HIS A 166 12.68 -14.74 23.73
C HIS A 166 11.34 -15.26 23.18
N PRO A 167 10.20 -15.13 23.90
CA PRO A 167 8.90 -15.67 23.50
C PRO A 167 8.38 -15.14 22.17
N ALA A 168 8.78 -13.92 21.80
CA ALA A 168 8.43 -13.29 20.52
C ALA A 168 9.48 -13.49 19.41
N VAL A 169 10.49 -14.35 19.61
CA VAL A 169 11.44 -14.76 18.57
C VAL A 169 11.16 -16.19 18.16
N VAL A 170 11.19 -16.48 16.85
CA VAL A 170 11.07 -17.85 16.35
C VAL A 170 12.26 -18.70 16.81
N ASN A 171 12.00 -19.85 17.43
CA ASN A 171 13.05 -20.75 17.87
C ASN A 171 13.66 -21.52 16.69
N VAL A 172 14.97 -21.34 16.45
CA VAL A 172 15.72 -22.16 15.50
C VAL A 172 16.17 -23.45 16.20
N HIS A 173 15.72 -24.60 15.70
CA HIS A 173 16.00 -25.92 16.30
C HIS A 173 17.25 -26.58 15.75
N ASP A 174 17.52 -26.37 14.46
CA ASP A 174 18.64 -27.03 13.78
C ASP A 174 19.03 -26.29 12.49
N VAL A 175 20.26 -26.52 12.01
CA VAL A 175 20.73 -26.08 10.70
C VAL A 175 21.28 -27.30 9.99
N ALA A 176 20.42 -28.01 9.29
CA ALA A 176 20.79 -29.19 8.50
C ALA A 176 21.51 -28.76 7.22
N VAL A 177 22.45 -29.60 6.73
CA VAL A 177 23.18 -29.34 5.50
C VAL A 177 22.95 -30.49 4.54
N VAL A 178 22.47 -30.21 3.33
CA VAL A 178 22.27 -31.18 2.26
C VAL A 178 22.95 -30.63 1.01
N ASP A 179 23.85 -31.38 0.42
CA ASP A 179 24.62 -30.99 -0.78
C ASP A 179 25.32 -29.62 -0.64
N GLY A 180 25.82 -29.31 0.57
CA GLY A 180 26.45 -28.04 0.91
C GLY A 180 25.48 -26.91 1.23
N GLN A 181 24.20 -27.05 0.90
CA GLN A 181 23.15 -26.04 1.15
C GLN A 181 22.60 -26.16 2.58
N PRO A 182 22.51 -25.06 3.34
CA PRO A 182 21.88 -25.06 4.65
C PRO A 182 20.36 -25.10 4.54
N TRP A 183 19.72 -25.90 5.38
CA TRP A 183 18.28 -25.96 5.62
C TRP A 183 18.03 -25.57 7.06
N ILE A 184 17.24 -24.52 7.28
CA ILE A 184 17.02 -23.97 8.62
C ILE A 184 15.75 -24.57 9.19
N VAL A 185 15.88 -25.34 10.27
CA VAL A 185 14.77 -25.99 10.96
C VAL A 185 14.38 -25.13 12.15
N MET A 186 13.10 -24.75 12.22
CA MET A 186 12.57 -23.86 13.25
C MET A 186 11.21 -24.33 13.76
N GLU A 187 10.75 -23.74 14.84
CA GLU A 187 9.41 -24.03 15.36
C GLU A 187 8.34 -23.72 14.31
N LEU A 188 7.32 -24.56 14.25
CA LEU A 188 6.13 -24.32 13.45
C LEU A 188 5.15 -23.45 14.26
N VAL A 189 5.10 -22.17 13.98
CA VAL A 189 4.13 -21.24 14.56
C VAL A 189 2.79 -21.44 13.86
N ARG A 190 1.80 -21.95 14.61
CA ARG A 190 0.44 -22.16 14.07
C ARG A 190 -0.35 -20.85 14.17
N GLY A 191 -0.61 -20.21 13.04
CA GLY A 191 -1.28 -18.92 12.94
C GLY A 191 -1.20 -18.40 11.52
N ARG A 192 -1.23 -17.09 11.36
CA ARG A 192 -1.07 -16.39 10.08
C ARG A 192 -0.08 -15.25 10.22
N SER A 193 0.43 -14.72 9.14
CA SER A 193 1.24 -13.51 9.21
C SER A 193 0.39 -12.27 9.52
N LEU A 194 1.01 -11.22 10.05
CA LEU A 194 0.38 -9.90 10.16
C LEU A 194 0.04 -9.38 8.76
N GLY A 195 0.86 -9.70 7.74
CA GLY A 195 0.58 -9.37 6.34
C GLY A 195 -0.75 -9.95 5.87
N ASP A 196 -1.01 -11.25 6.14
CA ASP A 196 -2.30 -11.89 5.82
C ASP A 196 -3.45 -11.24 6.60
N ALA A 197 -3.26 -10.95 7.89
CA ALA A 197 -4.28 -10.29 8.70
C ALA A 197 -4.64 -8.91 8.16
N LEU A 198 -3.65 -8.14 7.69
CA LEU A 198 -3.85 -6.81 7.12
C LEU A 198 -4.52 -6.81 5.74
N GLN A 199 -4.61 -7.95 5.06
CA GLN A 199 -5.46 -8.09 3.87
C GLN A 199 -6.95 -8.11 4.21
N GLU A 200 -7.29 -8.51 5.45
CA GLU A 200 -8.68 -8.56 5.93
C GLU A 200 -9.11 -7.27 6.64
N GLY A 201 -8.15 -6.48 7.17
CA GLY A 201 -8.44 -5.23 7.87
C GLY A 201 -7.23 -4.69 8.62
N THR A 202 -7.42 -3.55 9.29
CA THR A 202 -6.41 -2.88 10.12
C THR A 202 -6.54 -3.27 11.59
N LEU A 203 -5.47 -3.06 12.33
CA LEU A 203 -5.49 -3.25 13.78
C LEU A 203 -5.94 -1.96 14.49
N GLY A 204 -6.73 -2.11 15.53
CA GLY A 204 -7.01 -1.02 16.45
C GLY A 204 -5.76 -0.61 17.24
N VAL A 205 -5.76 0.64 17.77
CA VAL A 205 -4.61 1.24 18.50
C VAL A 205 -4.03 0.29 19.56
N ARG A 206 -4.87 -0.35 20.37
CA ARG A 206 -4.43 -1.25 21.44
C ARG A 206 -3.76 -2.51 20.91
N GLU A 207 -4.33 -3.08 19.88
CA GLU A 207 -3.82 -4.30 19.28
C GLU A 207 -2.51 -4.05 18.53
N ALA A 208 -2.44 -2.97 17.73
CA ALA A 208 -1.21 -2.53 17.09
C ALA A 208 -0.08 -2.24 18.10
N ALA A 209 -0.41 -1.58 19.22
CA ALA A 209 0.54 -1.33 20.30
C ALA A 209 1.03 -2.63 20.96
N ARG A 210 0.14 -3.63 21.18
CA ARG A 210 0.50 -4.95 21.69
C ARG A 210 1.45 -5.69 20.74
N VAL A 211 1.10 -5.76 19.45
CA VAL A 211 1.98 -6.35 18.43
C VAL A 211 3.33 -5.64 18.41
N GLY A 212 3.31 -4.30 18.47
CA GLY A 212 4.52 -3.49 18.53
C GLY A 212 5.41 -3.78 19.72
N LEU A 213 4.84 -4.02 20.91
CA LEU A 213 5.58 -4.39 22.14
C LEU A 213 6.30 -5.72 22.00
N GLU A 214 5.63 -6.72 21.46
CA GLU A 214 6.21 -8.05 21.25
C GLU A 214 7.35 -8.02 20.21
N VAL A 215 7.12 -7.34 19.06
CA VAL A 215 8.15 -7.16 18.04
C VAL A 215 9.34 -6.36 18.59
N LEU A 216 9.09 -5.29 19.35
CA LEU A 216 10.15 -4.51 19.99
C LEU A 216 10.97 -5.37 20.97
N GLY A 217 10.30 -6.21 21.77
CA GLY A 217 10.99 -7.13 22.69
C GLY A 217 11.89 -8.13 21.96
N ALA A 218 11.40 -8.68 20.84
CA ALA A 218 12.19 -9.56 19.97
C ALA A 218 13.42 -8.85 19.40
N LEU A 219 13.26 -7.61 18.94
CA LEU A 219 14.36 -6.79 18.41
C LEU A 219 15.38 -6.45 19.50
N GLU A 220 14.96 -6.05 20.70
CA GLU A 220 15.87 -5.76 21.81
C GLU A 220 16.68 -7.00 22.21
N ALA A 221 16.06 -8.18 22.29
CA ALA A 221 16.76 -9.43 22.58
C ALA A 221 17.82 -9.75 21.50
N ALA A 222 17.47 -9.57 20.22
CA ALA A 222 18.40 -9.78 19.12
C ALA A 222 19.55 -8.77 19.13
N HIS A 223 19.26 -7.48 19.32
CA HIS A 223 20.27 -6.42 19.36
C HIS A 223 21.25 -6.59 20.52
N ALA A 224 20.76 -7.04 21.68
CA ALA A 224 21.62 -7.38 22.84
C ALA A 224 22.58 -8.53 22.54
N ALA A 225 22.17 -9.47 21.66
CA ALA A 225 23.02 -10.57 21.18
C ALA A 225 23.90 -10.18 19.97
N GLY A 226 23.88 -8.91 19.54
CA GLY A 226 24.62 -8.43 18.37
C GLY A 226 24.01 -8.84 17.02
N VAL A 227 22.74 -9.26 17.00
CA VAL A 227 22.01 -9.70 15.78
C VAL A 227 21.06 -8.59 15.36
N LEU A 228 21.10 -8.17 14.08
CA LEU A 228 20.12 -7.29 13.46
C LEU A 228 19.13 -8.12 12.67
N HIS A 229 17.86 -7.71 12.65
CA HIS A 229 16.82 -8.39 11.90
C HIS A 229 16.89 -8.09 10.39
N ARG A 230 17.07 -6.83 10.03
CA ARG A 230 17.27 -6.30 8.67
C ARG A 230 16.07 -6.42 7.71
N ASP A 231 15.04 -7.21 8.03
CA ASP A 231 13.84 -7.43 7.18
C ASP A 231 12.54 -7.46 8.02
N VAL A 232 12.37 -6.48 8.92
CA VAL A 232 11.13 -6.34 9.71
C VAL A 232 10.02 -5.85 8.78
N LYS A 233 8.99 -6.69 8.59
CA LYS A 233 7.81 -6.41 7.77
C LYS A 233 6.62 -7.25 8.24
N PRO A 234 5.38 -6.94 7.85
CA PRO A 234 4.20 -7.67 8.30
C PRO A 234 4.24 -9.17 8.01
N ASP A 235 4.83 -9.59 6.87
CA ASP A 235 4.93 -11.01 6.50
C ASP A 235 5.81 -11.80 7.46
N ASN A 236 6.77 -11.14 8.13
CA ASN A 236 7.71 -11.75 9.08
C ASN A 236 7.23 -11.65 10.53
N VAL A 237 6.04 -11.10 10.78
CA VAL A 237 5.38 -11.06 12.09
C VAL A 237 4.24 -12.06 12.08
N LEU A 238 4.37 -13.18 12.83
CA LEU A 238 3.34 -14.21 12.91
C LEU A 238 2.43 -13.98 14.11
N LEU A 239 1.13 -14.00 13.86
CA LEU A 239 0.06 -13.98 14.85
C LEU A 239 -0.35 -15.41 15.17
N GLY A 240 0.20 -15.94 16.23
CA GLY A 240 0.00 -17.30 16.68
C GLY A 240 -1.25 -17.47 17.56
N ARG A 241 -1.47 -18.71 18.05
CA ARG A 241 -2.55 -19.00 19.00
C ARG A 241 -2.28 -18.32 20.34
N HIS A 242 -3.36 -18.04 21.10
CA HIS A 242 -3.30 -17.44 22.43
C HIS A 242 -2.60 -16.07 22.44
N ASP A 243 -2.88 -15.27 21.41
CA ASP A 243 -2.35 -13.92 21.25
C ASP A 243 -0.81 -13.83 21.19
N ARG A 244 -0.13 -14.94 20.93
CA ARG A 244 1.32 -14.97 20.77
C ARG A 244 1.72 -14.26 19.47
N VAL A 245 2.64 -13.31 19.55
CA VAL A 245 3.25 -12.65 18.41
C VAL A 245 4.69 -13.12 18.30
N VAL A 246 5.12 -13.53 17.09
CA VAL A 246 6.46 -14.08 16.84
C VAL A 246 7.09 -13.40 15.65
N LEU A 247 8.27 -12.87 15.82
CA LEU A 247 9.11 -12.33 14.75
C LEU A 247 9.97 -13.45 14.18
N THR A 248 9.90 -13.63 12.85
CA THR A 248 10.61 -14.69 12.11
C THR A 248 11.61 -14.11 11.13
N ASP A 249 12.43 -14.96 10.54
CA ASP A 249 13.32 -14.61 9.42
C ASP A 249 14.38 -13.55 9.75
N PHE A 250 14.99 -13.64 10.94
CA PHE A 250 16.17 -12.84 11.30
C PHE A 250 17.26 -13.00 10.26
N GLY A 251 17.48 -11.98 9.46
CA GLY A 251 18.58 -11.69 8.52
C GLY A 251 19.30 -12.82 7.78
N ILE A 252 18.85 -14.08 7.97
CA ILE A 252 19.55 -15.33 7.63
C ILE A 252 19.83 -15.49 6.13
N ALA A 253 19.20 -14.68 5.27
CA ALA A 253 19.32 -14.81 3.82
C ALA A 253 19.80 -13.53 3.12
N GLN A 254 20.16 -12.47 3.87
CA GLN A 254 20.65 -11.24 3.26
C GLN A 254 22.16 -11.26 3.07
N ILE A 255 22.59 -11.20 1.81
CA ILE A 255 24.01 -11.11 1.45
C ILE A 255 24.47 -9.67 1.69
N GLU A 256 25.36 -9.45 2.69
CA GLU A 256 25.97 -8.12 2.89
C GLU A 256 26.79 -7.74 1.64
N GLY A 257 26.49 -6.57 1.06
CA GLY A 257 27.18 -6.07 -0.13
C GLY A 257 26.41 -6.22 -1.43
N GLU A 258 25.37 -7.07 -1.51
CA GLU A 258 24.40 -6.93 -2.59
C GLU A 258 23.44 -5.80 -2.20
N THR A 259 23.60 -4.63 -2.82
CA THR A 259 22.44 -3.76 -3.05
C THR A 259 21.41 -4.69 -3.69
N ASN A 260 20.22 -4.85 -3.09
CA ASN A 260 19.15 -5.74 -3.59
C ASN A 260 18.66 -5.34 -5.01
N LEU A 261 19.49 -4.62 -5.76
CA LEU A 261 19.31 -4.30 -7.16
C LEU A 261 19.96 -5.46 -7.95
N THR A 262 19.14 -6.28 -8.59
CA THR A 262 19.62 -7.24 -9.57
C THR A 262 20.21 -6.49 -10.78
N ASP A 263 21.15 -7.08 -11.52
CA ASP A 263 21.72 -6.53 -12.76
C ASP A 263 20.64 -6.16 -13.80
N THR A 264 19.42 -6.67 -13.63
CA THR A 264 18.23 -6.35 -14.42
C THR A 264 17.39 -5.20 -13.85
N GLY A 265 17.87 -4.52 -12.79
CA GLY A 265 17.14 -3.42 -12.13
C GLY A 265 15.98 -3.85 -11.21
N GLY A 266 15.79 -5.15 -11.01
CA GLY A 266 14.78 -5.69 -10.09
C GLY A 266 15.29 -5.68 -8.65
N PHE A 267 14.49 -5.14 -7.74
CA PHE A 267 14.76 -5.19 -6.29
C PHE A 267 14.01 -6.38 -5.68
N VAL A 268 14.73 -7.24 -4.98
CA VAL A 268 14.12 -8.39 -4.27
C VAL A 268 13.76 -7.96 -2.85
N GLY A 269 12.46 -7.91 -2.53
CA GLY A 269 11.95 -7.58 -1.20
C GLY A 269 10.85 -6.52 -1.22
N SER A 270 10.46 -6.06 -0.03
CA SER A 270 9.46 -5.01 0.17
C SER A 270 10.17 -3.68 0.49
N PRO A 271 10.50 -2.85 -0.53
CA PRO A 271 11.38 -1.69 -0.39
C PRO A 271 10.84 -0.62 0.56
N GLU A 272 9.54 -0.58 0.78
CA GLU A 272 8.87 0.38 1.65
C GLU A 272 9.21 0.25 3.13
N TYR A 273 9.74 -0.90 3.58
CA TYR A 273 10.16 -1.14 4.98
C TYR A 273 11.64 -0.87 5.22
N ILE A 274 12.42 -0.60 4.17
CA ILE A 274 13.86 -0.38 4.29
C ILE A 274 14.13 1.02 4.87
N ALA A 275 15.05 1.10 5.82
CA ALA A 275 15.43 2.39 6.42
C ALA A 275 16.22 3.27 5.43
N PRO A 276 16.06 4.62 5.48
CA PRO A 276 16.72 5.56 4.57
C PRO A 276 18.24 5.38 4.50
N GLU A 277 18.90 5.17 5.64
CA GLU A 277 20.34 4.94 5.71
C GLU A 277 20.77 3.68 4.94
N ARG A 278 19.93 2.65 4.89
CA ARG A 278 20.21 1.44 4.11
C ARG A 278 20.05 1.69 2.61
N VAL A 279 19.06 2.48 2.22
CA VAL A 279 18.90 2.90 0.81
C VAL A 279 20.12 3.69 0.34
N LEU A 280 20.73 4.49 1.24
CA LEU A 280 21.97 5.25 0.99
C LEU A 280 23.25 4.39 1.09
N GLY A 281 23.13 3.07 1.25
CA GLY A 281 24.30 2.16 1.37
C GLY A 281 25.08 2.29 2.67
N GLN A 282 24.53 2.95 3.69
CA GLN A 282 25.17 3.06 4.99
C GLN A 282 25.01 1.76 5.79
N ARG A 283 25.92 1.53 6.74
CA ARG A 283 25.88 0.33 7.59
C ARG A 283 24.60 0.30 8.42
N PRO A 284 23.80 -0.78 8.38
CA PRO A 284 22.62 -0.91 9.21
C PRO A 284 22.97 -1.01 10.70
N GLY A 285 22.08 -0.52 11.55
CA GLY A 285 22.16 -0.61 12.99
C GLY A 285 20.80 -0.91 13.63
N PRO A 286 20.71 -1.02 14.97
CA PRO A 286 19.44 -1.18 15.69
C PRO A 286 18.37 -0.16 15.28
N ALA A 287 18.75 1.07 15.01
CA ALA A 287 17.85 2.12 14.54
C ALA A 287 17.20 1.80 13.18
N SER A 288 17.83 1.00 12.33
CA SER A 288 17.23 0.57 11.04
C SER A 288 16.06 -0.38 11.25
N ASP A 289 16.15 -1.32 12.20
CA ASP A 289 15.06 -2.23 12.54
C ASP A 289 13.91 -1.47 13.22
N LEU A 290 14.23 -0.46 14.04
CA LEU A 290 13.24 0.42 14.65
C LEU A 290 12.47 1.27 13.62
N TRP A 291 13.12 1.75 12.57
CA TRP A 291 12.43 2.36 11.44
C TRP A 291 11.41 1.39 10.82
N SER A 292 11.86 0.16 10.51
CA SER A 292 11.00 -0.86 9.91
C SER A 292 9.80 -1.19 10.80
N LEU A 293 10.00 -1.26 12.14
CA LEU A 293 8.91 -1.36 13.11
C LEU A 293 7.93 -0.18 13.00
N GLY A 294 8.43 1.05 12.84
CA GLY A 294 7.60 2.24 12.63
C GLY A 294 6.72 2.11 11.38
N VAL A 295 7.28 1.59 10.26
CA VAL A 295 6.51 1.34 9.04
C VAL A 295 5.48 0.22 9.25
N VAL A 296 5.84 -0.86 9.96
CA VAL A 296 4.90 -1.94 10.31
C VAL A 296 3.71 -1.41 11.12
N LEU A 297 3.96 -0.61 12.15
CA LEU A 297 2.90 -0.02 12.99
C LEU A 297 2.00 0.94 12.20
N TYR A 298 2.60 1.78 11.34
CA TYR A 298 1.83 2.62 10.42
C TYR A 298 0.95 1.78 9.51
N THR A 299 1.52 0.75 8.86
CA THR A 299 0.78 -0.14 7.97
C THR A 299 -0.31 -0.90 8.72
N ALA A 300 -0.04 -1.32 9.96
CA ALA A 300 -1.00 -2.05 10.78
C ALA A 300 -2.24 -1.21 11.14
N THR A 301 -2.08 0.09 11.33
CA THR A 301 -3.19 0.99 11.69
C THR A 301 -3.85 1.65 10.48
N GLU A 302 -3.08 1.96 9.43
CA GLU A 302 -3.59 2.66 8.25
C GLU A 302 -3.88 1.71 7.06
N GLY A 303 -3.43 0.44 7.11
CA GLY A 303 -3.60 -0.62 6.11
C GLY A 303 -2.69 -0.51 4.89
N VAL A 304 -1.93 0.58 4.79
CA VAL A 304 -1.01 0.85 3.67
C VAL A 304 0.30 1.41 4.19
N SER A 305 1.40 1.08 3.51
CA SER A 305 2.69 1.68 3.84
C SER A 305 2.75 3.16 3.43
N PRO A 306 3.28 4.08 4.27
CA PRO A 306 3.37 5.49 3.94
C PRO A 306 4.32 5.77 2.77
N PHE A 307 5.21 4.83 2.45
CA PHE A 307 6.26 5.00 1.44
C PHE A 307 6.01 4.25 0.14
N ARG A 308 5.09 3.30 0.09
CA ARG A 308 4.80 2.49 -1.10
C ARG A 308 4.34 3.35 -2.26
N ARG A 309 4.89 3.11 -3.45
CA ARG A 309 4.54 3.76 -4.72
C ARG A 309 4.34 2.71 -5.81
N SER A 310 4.02 3.13 -7.02
CA SER A 310 3.73 2.27 -8.17
C SER A 310 4.90 1.36 -8.59
N ASN A 311 6.13 1.76 -8.31
CA ASN A 311 7.31 0.98 -8.65
C ASN A 311 8.40 1.12 -7.58
N THR A 312 9.39 0.23 -7.61
CA THR A 312 10.50 0.18 -6.65
C THR A 312 11.32 1.47 -6.60
N PRO A 313 11.79 2.07 -7.71
CA PRO A 313 12.53 3.32 -7.66
C PRO A 313 11.74 4.47 -7.02
N ALA A 314 10.46 4.62 -7.35
CA ALA A 314 9.60 5.64 -6.75
C ALA A 314 9.37 5.37 -5.24
N THR A 315 9.27 4.11 -4.81
CA THR A 315 9.17 3.72 -3.41
C THR A 315 10.45 4.08 -2.64
N LEU A 316 11.64 3.74 -3.18
CA LEU A 316 12.92 4.12 -2.57
C LEU A 316 13.09 5.64 -2.48
N GLN A 317 12.71 6.36 -3.54
CA GLN A 317 12.69 7.82 -3.53
C GLN A 317 11.76 8.37 -2.44
N SER A 318 10.59 7.75 -2.27
CA SER A 318 9.63 8.09 -1.20
C SER A 318 10.21 7.81 0.19
N VAL A 319 10.90 6.68 0.39
CA VAL A 319 11.59 6.36 1.65
C VAL A 319 12.62 7.44 2.00
N LEU A 320 13.36 7.95 1.02
CA LEU A 320 14.37 8.99 1.24
C LEU A 320 13.76 10.36 1.54
N ASN A 321 12.75 10.78 0.79
CA ASN A 321 12.35 12.18 0.72
C ASN A 321 10.94 12.48 1.25
N ALA A 322 10.00 11.52 1.20
CA ALA A 322 8.63 11.80 1.60
C ALA A 322 8.49 11.86 3.13
N THR A 323 7.75 12.85 3.60
CA THR A 323 7.29 12.91 5.01
C THR A 323 5.97 12.13 5.08
N PRO A 324 5.86 11.09 5.94
CA PRO A 324 4.61 10.37 6.12
C PRO A 324 3.49 11.31 6.60
N ALA A 325 2.27 11.08 6.14
CA ALA A 325 1.12 11.70 6.77
C ALA A 325 1.01 11.24 8.22
N VAL A 326 0.50 12.11 9.07
CA VAL A 326 0.20 11.72 10.46
C VAL A 326 -0.83 10.59 10.41
N PRO A 327 -0.60 9.45 11.07
CA PRO A 327 -1.53 8.34 11.05
C PRO A 327 -2.87 8.78 11.66
N ALA A 328 -3.95 8.64 10.89
CA ALA A 328 -5.28 9.11 11.29
C ALA A 328 -5.95 8.12 12.26
N SER A 329 -5.66 6.84 12.13
CA SER A 329 -6.20 5.75 12.96
C SER A 329 -5.38 5.50 14.23
N ALA A 330 -4.12 5.95 14.27
CA ALA A 330 -3.26 5.85 15.44
C ALA A 330 -3.26 7.18 16.21
N ALA A 331 -3.99 7.23 17.32
CA ALA A 331 -4.05 8.43 18.17
C ALA A 331 -3.09 8.35 19.37
N GLY A 332 -2.77 9.50 19.97
CA GLY A 332 -2.04 9.59 21.23
C GLY A 332 -0.63 9.02 21.20
N PRO A 333 -0.24 8.17 22.18
CA PRO A 333 1.09 7.63 22.31
C PRO A 333 1.54 6.78 21.12
N LEU A 334 0.64 6.03 20.48
CA LEU A 334 0.98 5.23 19.29
C LEU A 334 1.40 6.11 18.10
N ALA A 335 0.69 7.22 17.85
CA ALA A 335 1.09 8.19 16.83
C ALA A 335 2.46 8.79 17.11
N GLN A 336 2.79 9.07 18.39
CA GLN A 336 4.11 9.57 18.79
C GLN A 336 5.21 8.55 18.48
N VAL A 337 4.97 7.26 18.77
CA VAL A 337 5.91 6.17 18.42
C VAL A 337 6.13 6.14 16.90
N ILE A 338 5.06 6.05 16.12
CA ILE A 338 5.15 5.95 14.66
C ILE A 338 5.93 7.13 14.07
N ASN A 339 5.53 8.35 14.41
CA ASN A 339 6.19 9.56 13.90
C ASN A 339 7.67 9.65 14.32
N GLY A 340 7.98 9.27 15.57
CA GLY A 340 9.35 9.25 16.07
C GLY A 340 10.24 8.23 15.36
N LEU A 341 9.74 7.01 15.16
CA LEU A 341 10.47 5.93 14.49
C LEU A 341 10.70 6.22 13.00
N LEU A 342 9.80 6.98 12.35
CA LEU A 342 9.90 7.37 10.95
C LEU A 342 10.74 8.65 10.73
N ALA A 343 11.55 9.07 11.70
CA ALA A 343 12.55 10.11 11.52
C ALA A 343 13.62 9.64 10.52
N LYS A 344 13.89 10.44 9.47
CA LYS A 344 14.87 10.09 8.41
C LYS A 344 16.28 9.89 8.97
N ASP A 345 16.69 10.78 9.86
CA ASP A 345 17.96 10.67 10.59
C ASP A 345 17.84 9.60 11.70
N PRO A 346 18.62 8.50 11.63
CA PRO A 346 18.56 7.42 12.62
C PRO A 346 18.90 7.89 14.04
N SER A 347 19.69 8.95 14.21
CA SER A 347 20.04 9.51 15.52
C SER A 347 18.89 10.24 16.21
N ARG A 348 17.86 10.63 15.46
CA ARG A 348 16.66 11.30 15.97
C ARG A 348 15.53 10.35 16.33
N ARG A 349 15.68 9.07 16.02
CA ARG A 349 14.69 8.04 16.40
C ARG A 349 14.75 7.80 17.91
N PRO A 350 13.59 7.62 18.57
CA PRO A 350 13.55 7.34 20.00
C PRO A 350 14.26 6.02 20.34
N ALA A 351 14.92 5.97 21.49
CA ALA A 351 15.50 4.74 22.00
C ALA A 351 14.41 3.70 22.31
N ALA A 352 14.74 2.40 22.22
CA ALA A 352 13.80 1.31 22.45
C ALA A 352 13.02 1.41 23.77
N ALA A 353 13.68 1.82 24.87
CA ALA A 353 13.02 2.04 26.15
C ALA A 353 11.93 3.13 26.12
N GLN A 354 12.13 4.20 25.35
CA GLN A 354 11.09 5.23 25.16
C GLN A 354 9.94 4.73 24.31
N VAL A 355 10.24 3.98 23.23
CA VAL A 355 9.24 3.33 22.38
C VAL A 355 8.38 2.39 23.21
N ARG A 356 9.01 1.54 24.04
CA ARG A 356 8.31 0.60 24.93
C ARG A 356 7.30 1.30 25.82
N ARG A 357 7.73 2.35 26.54
CA ARG A 357 6.84 3.11 27.43
C ARG A 357 5.61 3.67 26.70
N LEU A 358 5.81 4.25 25.52
CA LEU A 358 4.70 4.82 24.73
C LEU A 358 3.77 3.72 24.19
N LEU A 359 4.31 2.56 23.79
CA LEU A 359 3.49 1.43 23.36
C LEU A 359 2.70 0.82 24.53
N GLU A 360 3.28 0.73 25.74
CA GLU A 360 2.58 0.30 26.96
C GLU A 360 1.42 1.23 27.31
N GLU A 361 1.63 2.54 27.20
CA GLU A 361 0.57 3.55 27.39
C GLU A 361 -0.53 3.42 26.32
N ALA A 362 -0.18 3.16 25.05
CA ALA A 362 -1.13 2.96 23.99
C ALA A 362 -1.93 1.65 24.12
N ALA A 363 -1.28 0.57 24.59
CA ALA A 363 -1.92 -0.72 24.85
C ALA A 363 -2.88 -0.68 26.05
N ASN A 364 -2.57 0.15 27.06
CA ASN A 364 -3.32 0.25 28.30
C ASN A 364 -3.73 1.71 28.60
N PRO A 365 -4.57 2.34 27.75
CA PRO A 365 -4.98 3.71 27.99
C PRO A 365 -5.72 3.82 29.34
N PRO A 366 -5.47 4.91 30.11
CA PRO A 366 -6.18 5.13 31.36
C PRO A 366 -7.71 5.16 31.11
N ALA A 367 -8.47 4.62 32.07
CA ALA A 367 -9.92 4.64 31.98
C ALA A 367 -10.40 6.10 31.82
N PRO A 368 -11.38 6.39 30.94
CA PRO A 368 -11.90 7.73 30.78
C PRO A 368 -12.41 8.23 32.14
N ALA A 369 -11.93 9.43 32.54
CA ALA A 369 -12.40 10.05 33.76
C ALA A 369 -13.94 10.17 33.71
N PRO A 370 -14.65 9.84 34.80
CA PRO A 370 -16.10 9.91 34.82
C PRO A 370 -16.53 11.34 34.43
N THR A 371 -17.34 11.42 33.39
CA THR A 371 -17.89 12.71 32.91
C THR A 371 -18.71 13.30 34.06
N ARG A 372 -18.22 14.32 34.71
CA ARG A 372 -19.02 15.10 35.66
C ARG A 372 -20.17 15.71 34.87
N VAL A 373 -21.37 15.23 35.11
CA VAL A 373 -22.59 15.90 34.66
C VAL A 373 -22.60 17.27 35.30
N VAL A 374 -22.34 18.31 34.50
CA VAL A 374 -22.53 19.69 34.92
C VAL A 374 -24.02 19.87 35.06
N GLN A 375 -24.52 19.85 36.28
CA GLN A 375 -25.88 20.30 36.58
C GLN A 375 -25.99 21.77 36.16
N GLN A 376 -26.82 22.03 35.17
CA GLN A 376 -27.20 23.40 34.77
C GLN A 376 -27.81 24.11 35.97
N ILE A 377 -27.10 25.11 36.47
CA ILE A 377 -27.63 26.03 37.45
C ILE A 377 -28.72 26.83 36.76
N ALA A 378 -29.96 26.65 37.19
CA ALA A 378 -31.09 27.44 36.77
C ALA A 378 -30.89 28.89 37.19
N VAL A 379 -30.86 29.82 36.22
CA VAL A 379 -30.81 31.26 36.44
C VAL A 379 -32.21 31.74 36.81
N PRO A 380 -32.40 32.49 37.92
CA PRO A 380 -33.71 33.03 38.29
C PRO A 380 -34.17 34.12 37.33
N GLY A 381 -35.45 34.07 36.93
CA GLY A 381 -36.08 34.92 35.95
C GLY A 381 -36.10 36.42 36.31
N GLY A 382 -35.63 37.25 35.39
CA GLY A 382 -35.83 38.69 35.40
C GLY A 382 -37.13 39.08 34.70
N LYS A 383 -37.85 40.02 35.28
CA LYS A 383 -39.19 40.55 34.88
C LYS A 383 -39.15 41.18 33.48
N GLY A 384 -39.90 40.64 32.53
CA GLY A 384 -40.00 41.14 31.17
C GLY A 384 -40.98 42.28 30.99
N LEU A 385 -40.61 43.22 30.15
CA LEU A 385 -41.46 44.29 29.63
C LEU A 385 -42.53 43.74 28.66
N ARG A 386 -43.77 44.08 28.82
CA ARG A 386 -44.89 43.71 27.94
C ARG A 386 -44.99 44.66 26.76
N VAL A 387 -44.70 44.22 25.55
CA VAL A 387 -44.97 44.89 24.28
C VAL A 387 -46.06 44.11 23.53
N GLY A 388 -47.03 44.85 22.96
CA GLY A 388 -48.31 44.34 22.44
C GLY A 388 -48.16 43.35 21.29
N ARG A 389 -48.94 42.28 21.34
CA ARG A 389 -48.89 41.03 20.56
C ARG A 389 -49.10 41.16 19.03
N ARG A 390 -49.59 42.29 18.51
CA ARG A 390 -49.93 42.46 17.08
C ARG A 390 -48.85 43.15 16.24
N ALA A 391 -47.94 43.92 16.83
CA ALA A 391 -46.80 44.53 16.14
C ALA A 391 -45.60 43.58 15.99
N LEU A 392 -45.52 42.53 16.84
CA LEU A 392 -44.40 41.56 16.82
C LEU A 392 -44.52 40.50 15.71
N PHE A 393 -45.76 40.17 15.26
CA PHE A 393 -45.97 39.12 14.27
C PHE A 393 -45.54 39.51 12.84
N GLY A 394 -45.64 40.80 12.48
CA GLY A 394 -45.24 41.27 11.15
C GLY A 394 -43.72 41.41 10.97
N LEU A 395 -43.03 41.93 12.01
CA LEU A 395 -41.58 42.11 11.97
C LEU A 395 -40.84 40.76 12.18
N GLY A 396 -41.39 39.88 13.03
CA GLY A 396 -40.87 38.55 13.29
C GLY A 396 -40.90 37.65 12.06
N ALA A 397 -41.98 37.69 11.27
CA ALA A 397 -42.09 36.89 10.04
C ALA A 397 -41.08 37.33 8.96
N ALA A 398 -40.84 38.64 8.82
CA ALA A 398 -39.85 39.15 7.86
C ALA A 398 -38.40 38.85 8.27
N VAL A 399 -38.10 38.97 9.58
CA VAL A 399 -36.76 38.62 10.12
C VAL A 399 -36.53 37.13 10.08
N VAL A 400 -37.54 36.30 10.38
CA VAL A 400 -37.42 34.82 10.25
C VAL A 400 -37.27 34.40 8.79
N ALA A 401 -38.01 35.02 7.86
CA ALA A 401 -37.86 34.72 6.43
C ALA A 401 -36.49 35.16 5.90
N ALA A 402 -35.97 36.32 6.31
CA ALA A 402 -34.62 36.77 5.95
C ALA A 402 -33.54 35.93 6.63
N ALA A 403 -33.73 35.53 7.90
CA ALA A 403 -32.81 34.64 8.60
C ALA A 403 -32.82 33.20 8.01
N VAL A 404 -33.99 32.70 7.62
CA VAL A 404 -34.12 31.41 6.93
C VAL A 404 -33.50 31.48 5.54
N ALA A 405 -33.70 32.54 4.78
CA ALA A 405 -33.06 32.73 3.48
C ALA A 405 -31.52 32.87 3.61
N ALA A 406 -31.05 33.66 4.58
CA ALA A 406 -29.62 33.78 4.89
C ALA A 406 -29.04 32.44 5.40
N TYR A 407 -29.76 31.71 6.23
CA TYR A 407 -29.38 30.38 6.70
C TYR A 407 -29.34 29.39 5.55
N LEU A 408 -30.31 29.39 4.64
CA LEU A 408 -30.31 28.50 3.45
C LEU A 408 -29.18 28.81 2.46
N VAL A 409 -28.76 30.09 2.39
CA VAL A 409 -27.64 30.50 1.51
C VAL A 409 -26.28 30.22 2.15
N VAL A 410 -26.14 30.41 3.47
CA VAL A 410 -24.86 30.30 4.18
C VAL A 410 -24.62 28.87 4.71
N ALA A 411 -25.67 28.18 5.17
CA ALA A 411 -25.55 26.88 5.82
C ALA A 411 -25.67 25.69 4.87
N ASN A 412 -26.10 25.90 3.61
CA ASN A 412 -26.32 24.82 2.63
C ASN A 412 -26.87 23.54 3.30
N PRO A 413 -28.13 23.52 3.79
CA PRO A 413 -28.67 22.45 4.64
C PRO A 413 -28.75 21.07 3.95
N PHE A 414 -28.46 21.02 2.64
CA PHE A 414 -28.37 19.81 1.84
C PHE A 414 -26.93 19.25 1.72
N ALA A 415 -25.94 20.05 2.14
CA ALA A 415 -24.57 19.52 2.30
C ALA A 415 -24.51 18.79 3.65
N GLY A 416 -24.10 17.52 3.63
CA GLY A 416 -23.78 16.80 4.86
C GLY A 416 -22.75 17.56 5.70
N PRO A 417 -22.69 17.33 7.02
CA PRO A 417 -21.68 17.96 7.84
C PRO A 417 -20.29 17.61 7.27
N LEU A 418 -19.45 18.65 7.07
CA LEU A 418 -18.08 18.43 6.61
C LEU A 418 -17.33 17.73 7.76
N PRO A 419 -16.74 16.55 7.54
CA PRO A 419 -16.02 15.85 8.59
C PRO A 419 -14.81 16.65 9.11
N ASP A 420 -14.42 16.43 10.36
CA ASP A 420 -13.24 17.07 10.92
C ASP A 420 -11.99 16.75 10.08
N GLY A 421 -11.17 17.77 9.84
CA GLY A 421 -9.95 17.64 9.03
C GLY A 421 -10.19 17.62 7.52
N TRP A 422 -11.41 17.92 7.04
CA TRP A 422 -11.70 18.11 5.62
C TRP A 422 -11.65 19.59 5.22
N ALA A 423 -11.31 19.82 3.93
CA ALA A 423 -11.36 21.14 3.32
C ALA A 423 -12.17 21.10 2.02
N LYS A 424 -12.83 22.24 1.70
CA LYS A 424 -13.51 22.45 0.42
C LYS A 424 -12.57 23.21 -0.51
N HIS A 425 -12.37 22.67 -1.70
CA HIS A 425 -11.49 23.25 -2.72
C HIS A 425 -12.30 23.60 -3.96
N HIS A 426 -12.44 24.90 -4.22
CA HIS A 426 -13.03 25.35 -5.47
C HIS A 426 -12.01 25.17 -6.60
N VAL A 427 -12.42 24.52 -7.69
CA VAL A 427 -11.57 24.23 -8.86
C VAL A 427 -12.24 24.80 -10.10
N THR A 428 -11.75 25.95 -10.54
CA THR A 428 -12.32 26.73 -11.65
C THR A 428 -12.41 25.93 -12.94
N ASP A 429 -11.41 25.06 -13.20
CA ASP A 429 -11.33 24.29 -14.43
C ASP A 429 -12.46 23.27 -14.59
N VAL A 430 -12.91 22.68 -13.52
CA VAL A 430 -14.06 21.77 -13.48
C VAL A 430 -15.35 22.47 -13.03
N ALA A 431 -15.34 23.80 -12.82
CA ALA A 431 -16.47 24.60 -12.38
C ALA A 431 -17.22 23.97 -11.19
N ALA A 432 -16.47 23.52 -10.19
CA ALA A 432 -17.01 22.80 -9.05
C ALA A 432 -16.13 22.95 -7.81
N THR A 433 -16.75 22.73 -6.64
CA THR A 433 -16.07 22.62 -5.35
C THR A 433 -16.03 21.16 -4.92
N VAL A 434 -14.82 20.62 -4.72
CA VAL A 434 -14.59 19.27 -4.23
C VAL A 434 -14.21 19.31 -2.77
N ALA A 435 -14.84 18.50 -1.94
CA ALA A 435 -14.43 18.29 -0.57
C ALA A 435 -13.47 17.09 -0.48
N ALA A 436 -12.34 17.30 0.20
CA ALA A 436 -11.34 16.24 0.43
C ALA A 436 -10.68 16.43 1.81
N PRO A 437 -10.12 15.38 2.42
CA PRO A 437 -9.29 15.51 3.62
C PRO A 437 -8.10 16.45 3.38
N ALA A 438 -7.77 17.31 4.36
CA ALA A 438 -6.77 18.36 4.22
C ALA A 438 -5.34 17.87 3.88
N GLY A 439 -5.04 16.59 4.18
CA GLY A 439 -3.75 15.97 3.88
C GLY A 439 -3.64 15.32 2.49
N TYR A 440 -4.69 15.39 1.65
CA TYR A 440 -4.65 14.80 0.31
C TYR A 440 -3.88 15.69 -0.67
N GLU A 441 -3.06 15.06 -1.51
CA GLU A 441 -2.31 15.75 -2.56
C GLU A 441 -3.20 16.02 -3.77
N LYS A 442 -3.22 17.28 -4.22
CA LYS A 442 -3.98 17.72 -5.39
C LYS A 442 -3.18 17.51 -6.66
N SER A 443 -3.78 16.90 -7.67
CA SER A 443 -3.28 16.80 -9.04
C SER A 443 -4.29 17.37 -10.04
N THR A 444 -3.81 17.99 -11.11
CA THR A 444 -4.60 18.56 -12.22
C THR A 444 -3.89 18.29 -13.53
N PRO A 445 -4.58 18.37 -14.69
CA PRO A 445 -3.96 18.12 -15.99
C PRO A 445 -2.82 19.09 -16.28
N ASP A 446 -1.74 18.57 -16.89
CA ASP A 446 -0.72 19.41 -17.52
C ASP A 446 -1.25 19.89 -18.87
N ARG A 447 -1.58 21.18 -18.94
CA ARG A 447 -2.20 21.82 -20.11
C ARG A 447 -1.35 21.77 -21.38
N SER A 448 -0.08 21.42 -21.29
CA SER A 448 0.79 21.21 -22.46
C SER A 448 0.52 19.88 -23.17
N SER A 449 0.04 18.88 -22.44
CA SER A 449 -0.13 17.49 -22.91
C SER A 449 -1.57 16.97 -22.76
N ASP A 450 -2.35 17.50 -21.83
CA ASP A 450 -3.71 17.05 -21.51
C ASP A 450 -4.71 18.21 -21.51
N LYS A 451 -5.72 18.12 -22.38
CA LYS A 451 -6.82 19.08 -22.52
C LYS A 451 -8.02 18.75 -21.64
N GLY A 452 -8.01 17.60 -20.96
CA GLY A 452 -9.11 17.15 -20.10
C GLY A 452 -9.38 18.10 -18.94
N HIS A 453 -10.63 18.16 -18.49
CA HIS A 453 -11.05 18.93 -17.31
C HIS A 453 -11.20 17.97 -16.14
N TRP A 454 -10.18 17.86 -15.29
CA TRP A 454 -10.22 16.99 -14.13
C TRP A 454 -9.37 17.51 -12.96
N VAL A 455 -9.67 17.03 -11.79
CA VAL A 455 -8.89 17.22 -10.58
C VAL A 455 -8.91 15.94 -9.76
N THR A 456 -7.79 15.56 -9.20
CA THR A 456 -7.68 14.41 -8.30
C THR A 456 -7.08 14.83 -6.97
N TYR A 457 -7.62 14.28 -5.89
CA TYR A 457 -7.10 14.39 -4.53
C TYR A 457 -6.76 12.98 -4.07
N THR A 458 -5.49 12.72 -3.80
CA THR A 458 -4.98 11.39 -3.45
C THR A 458 -4.45 11.42 -2.03
N ASP A 459 -4.80 10.45 -1.22
CA ASP A 459 -4.20 10.31 0.09
C ASP A 459 -2.69 10.04 -0.04
N PRO A 460 -1.86 10.42 0.95
CA PRO A 460 -0.41 10.28 0.86
C PRO A 460 0.07 8.84 0.65
N SER A 461 -0.76 7.84 0.97
CA SER A 461 -0.45 6.42 0.74
C SER A 461 -0.81 5.94 -0.68
N GLY A 462 -1.57 6.73 -1.44
CA GLY A 462 -2.13 6.34 -2.73
C GLY A 462 -3.27 5.30 -2.62
N GLY A 463 -3.70 4.97 -1.41
CA GLY A 463 -4.71 3.95 -1.16
C GLY A 463 -6.13 4.39 -1.48
N ILE A 464 -6.45 5.66 -1.20
CA ILE A 464 -7.76 6.29 -1.49
C ILE A 464 -7.53 7.52 -2.34
N TRP A 465 -8.32 7.69 -3.41
CA TRP A 465 -8.31 8.92 -4.17
C TRP A 465 -9.72 9.35 -4.58
N ILE A 466 -9.91 10.66 -4.72
CA ILE A 466 -11.14 11.32 -5.13
C ILE A 466 -10.82 12.04 -6.43
N GLY A 467 -11.44 11.67 -7.53
CA GLY A 467 -11.29 12.32 -8.83
C GLY A 467 -12.61 12.94 -9.30
N LEU A 468 -12.59 14.18 -9.75
CA LEU A 468 -13.71 14.81 -10.43
C LEU A 468 -13.32 15.11 -11.88
N THR A 469 -14.10 14.60 -12.82
CA THR A 469 -13.94 14.84 -14.25
C THR A 469 -15.16 15.60 -14.77
N LEU A 470 -14.95 16.56 -15.66
CA LEU A 470 -15.97 17.33 -16.36
C LEU A 470 -15.83 17.12 -17.87
N ALA A 471 -16.88 16.56 -18.50
CA ALA A 471 -17.05 16.59 -19.94
C ALA A 471 -17.98 17.75 -20.32
N ARG A 472 -17.45 18.76 -21.04
CA ARG A 472 -18.21 19.95 -21.43
C ARG A 472 -19.00 19.72 -22.70
N LYS A 473 -20.28 20.08 -22.68
CA LYS A 473 -21.14 19.97 -23.87
C LYS A 473 -20.63 20.80 -25.04
N SER A 474 -19.98 21.93 -24.76
CA SER A 474 -19.37 22.81 -25.79
C SER A 474 -18.16 22.20 -26.51
N GLU A 475 -17.57 21.15 -25.95
CA GLU A 475 -16.37 20.45 -26.45
C GLU A 475 -16.72 19.02 -26.95
N ASP A 476 -18.01 18.64 -26.95
CA ASP A 476 -18.51 17.30 -27.32
C ASP A 476 -18.80 17.20 -28.82
N ASP A 477 -17.77 17.31 -29.64
CA ASP A 477 -17.87 17.27 -31.10
C ASP A 477 -18.36 15.90 -31.61
N ASN A 478 -18.05 14.83 -30.86
CA ASN A 478 -18.37 13.44 -31.23
C ASN A 478 -19.66 12.91 -30.58
N LYS A 479 -20.42 13.76 -29.86
CA LYS A 479 -21.65 13.38 -29.14
C LYS A 479 -21.43 12.20 -28.17
N GLN A 480 -20.34 12.22 -27.45
CA GLN A 480 -19.99 11.17 -26.49
C GLN A 480 -20.78 11.30 -25.18
N ILE A 481 -21.15 12.53 -24.79
CA ILE A 481 -21.94 12.78 -23.58
C ILE A 481 -23.37 12.24 -23.77
N LYS A 482 -23.74 11.26 -22.95
CA LYS A 482 -25.07 10.62 -23.02
C LYS A 482 -26.19 11.59 -22.58
N ASP A 483 -27.42 11.23 -22.90
CA ASP A 483 -28.59 12.09 -22.69
C ASP A 483 -28.92 12.32 -21.20
N SER A 484 -28.49 11.46 -20.31
CA SER A 484 -28.70 11.59 -18.87
C SER A 484 -27.55 10.99 -18.06
N ALA A 485 -27.44 11.35 -16.77
CA ALA A 485 -26.51 10.75 -15.83
C ALA A 485 -26.68 9.23 -15.73
N ALA A 486 -27.91 8.73 -15.76
CA ALA A 486 -28.16 7.28 -15.77
C ALA A 486 -27.69 6.61 -17.06
N ALA A 487 -27.90 7.25 -18.22
CA ALA A 487 -27.43 6.71 -19.50
C ALA A 487 -25.89 6.64 -19.56
N GLU A 488 -25.21 7.66 -19.04
CA GLU A 488 -23.75 7.68 -18.91
C GLU A 488 -23.25 6.55 -18.00
N MET A 489 -23.86 6.41 -16.82
CA MET A 489 -23.56 5.33 -15.87
C MET A 489 -23.72 3.94 -16.51
N TYR A 490 -24.79 3.70 -17.27
CA TYR A 490 -24.99 2.40 -17.93
C TYR A 490 -24.01 2.17 -19.07
N ALA A 491 -23.57 3.21 -19.77
CA ALA A 491 -22.55 3.11 -20.81
C ALA A 491 -21.19 2.72 -20.21
N ASP A 492 -20.72 3.44 -19.17
CA ASP A 492 -19.49 3.09 -18.43
C ASP A 492 -19.56 1.68 -17.85
N ASN A 493 -20.73 1.31 -17.29
CA ASN A 493 -20.91 -0.02 -16.71
C ASN A 493 -20.83 -1.14 -17.77
N GLY A 494 -21.30 -0.89 -18.99
CA GLY A 494 -21.14 -1.78 -20.14
C GLY A 494 -19.66 -1.94 -20.51
N GLU A 495 -18.94 -0.82 -20.64
CA GLU A 495 -17.52 -0.80 -20.97
C GLU A 495 -16.67 -1.54 -19.92
N PHE A 496 -16.92 -1.33 -18.63
CA PHE A 496 -16.24 -2.07 -17.55
C PHE A 496 -16.49 -3.59 -17.66
N LYS A 497 -17.69 -4.01 -18.05
CA LYS A 497 -18.01 -5.43 -18.21
C LYS A 497 -17.36 -6.06 -19.43
N ASP A 498 -17.29 -5.31 -20.52
CA ASP A 498 -16.85 -5.81 -21.82
C ASP A 498 -15.31 -5.76 -21.96
N SER A 499 -14.65 -4.73 -21.38
CA SER A 499 -13.22 -4.46 -21.60
C SER A 499 -12.43 -4.26 -20.31
N GLY A 500 -13.10 -4.07 -19.16
CA GLY A 500 -12.43 -3.60 -17.96
C GLY A 500 -11.93 -2.15 -18.11
N GLU A 501 -10.96 -1.75 -17.28
CA GLU A 501 -10.35 -0.41 -17.37
C GLU A 501 -8.84 -0.50 -17.09
N TYR A 502 -8.05 -0.29 -18.13
CA TYR A 502 -6.61 -0.47 -18.06
C TYR A 502 -5.91 0.47 -17.06
N GLU A 503 -6.28 1.76 -17.04
CA GLU A 503 -5.67 2.75 -16.13
C GLU A 503 -5.93 2.43 -14.65
N LEU A 504 -7.04 1.76 -14.37
CA LEU A 504 -7.42 1.31 -13.03
C LEU A 504 -6.93 -0.12 -12.72
N GLY A 505 -6.31 -0.79 -13.69
CA GLY A 505 -5.96 -2.21 -13.60
C GLY A 505 -7.18 -3.10 -13.36
N MET A 506 -8.34 -2.71 -13.90
CA MET A 506 -9.61 -3.42 -13.74
C MET A 506 -9.72 -4.48 -14.85
N PRO A 507 -9.92 -5.78 -14.51
CA PRO A 507 -10.22 -6.82 -15.50
C PRO A 507 -11.64 -6.69 -16.07
N GLU A 508 -11.91 -7.39 -17.15
CA GLU A 508 -13.25 -7.59 -17.68
C GLU A 508 -14.20 -8.20 -16.64
N GLY A 509 -15.48 -7.86 -16.71
CA GLY A 509 -16.53 -8.46 -15.90
C GLY A 509 -16.47 -8.15 -14.40
N PRO A 510 -16.15 -6.91 -13.95
CA PRO A 510 -16.17 -6.56 -12.53
C PRO A 510 -17.60 -6.69 -11.99
N ARG A 511 -17.71 -6.90 -10.67
CA ARG A 511 -19.01 -6.86 -9.99
C ARG A 511 -19.47 -5.42 -9.85
N THR A 512 -20.67 -5.11 -10.35
CA THR A 512 -21.22 -3.74 -10.33
C THR A 512 -22.58 -3.67 -9.65
N ASP A 513 -22.87 -2.53 -9.01
CA ASP A 513 -24.18 -2.17 -8.44
C ASP A 513 -24.56 -0.76 -8.91
N THR A 514 -25.55 -0.68 -9.83
CA THR A 514 -25.96 0.55 -10.51
C THR A 514 -27.24 1.11 -9.93
N GLN A 515 -27.29 2.41 -9.64
CA GLN A 515 -28.45 3.13 -9.12
C GLN A 515 -28.75 4.33 -10.04
N GLY A 516 -29.75 4.19 -10.93
CA GLY A 516 -30.08 5.17 -11.96
C GLY A 516 -31.02 6.31 -11.54
N ASP A 517 -31.60 6.26 -10.34
CA ASP A 517 -32.64 7.18 -9.80
C ASP A 517 -32.20 7.95 -8.55
N THR A 518 -30.92 8.09 -8.35
CA THR A 518 -30.35 8.95 -7.31
C THR A 518 -30.67 10.41 -7.59
N THR A 519 -30.73 11.23 -6.55
CA THR A 519 -30.98 12.67 -6.67
C THR A 519 -29.83 13.49 -6.11
N TYR A 520 -29.51 14.59 -6.79
CA TYR A 520 -28.54 15.60 -6.36
C TYR A 520 -29.19 16.98 -6.37
N HIS A 521 -29.31 17.61 -5.21
CA HIS A 521 -30.06 18.87 -5.05
C HIS A 521 -31.47 18.88 -5.71
N GLY A 522 -32.19 17.76 -5.60
CA GLY A 522 -33.50 17.56 -6.18
C GLY A 522 -33.53 17.30 -7.68
N LYS A 523 -32.39 17.18 -8.35
CA LYS A 523 -32.24 16.82 -9.76
C LYS A 523 -31.79 15.38 -9.94
N LYS A 524 -32.05 14.79 -11.10
CA LYS A 524 -31.68 13.41 -11.41
C LYS A 524 -30.16 13.25 -11.46
N ALA A 525 -29.66 12.26 -10.77
CA ALA A 525 -28.27 11.80 -10.76
C ALA A 525 -28.23 10.28 -10.85
N ALA A 526 -27.05 9.69 -10.93
CA ALA A 526 -26.87 8.26 -10.90
C ALA A 526 -25.59 7.88 -10.14
N GLU A 527 -25.54 6.66 -9.63
CA GLU A 527 -24.38 6.13 -8.91
C GLU A 527 -24.05 4.70 -9.40
N ASN A 528 -22.77 4.38 -9.47
CA ASN A 528 -22.29 3.03 -9.70
C ASN A 528 -21.27 2.64 -8.62
N THR A 529 -21.36 1.42 -8.13
CA THR A 529 -20.34 0.83 -7.26
C THR A 529 -19.72 -0.35 -7.99
N VAL A 530 -18.40 -0.32 -8.20
CA VAL A 530 -17.66 -1.32 -8.96
C VAL A 530 -16.65 -2.00 -8.06
N VAL A 531 -16.71 -3.33 -7.96
CA VAL A 531 -15.81 -4.14 -7.13
C VAL A 531 -15.04 -5.11 -8.02
N TYR A 532 -13.71 -5.05 -7.92
CA TYR A 532 -12.83 -5.87 -8.72
C TYR A 532 -11.53 -6.20 -7.99
N THR A 533 -10.72 -7.10 -8.55
CA THR A 533 -9.34 -7.33 -8.13
C THR A 533 -8.44 -6.89 -9.27
N THR A 534 -7.40 -6.12 -8.99
CA THR A 534 -6.51 -5.59 -10.02
C THR A 534 -5.83 -6.70 -10.83
N THR A 535 -5.54 -6.43 -12.11
CA THR A 535 -4.86 -7.32 -13.05
C THR A 535 -3.37 -7.50 -12.76
N ASP A 536 -2.82 -6.82 -11.73
CA ASP A 536 -1.43 -7.00 -11.31
C ASP A 536 -1.19 -8.42 -10.81
N SER A 537 -0.56 -9.26 -11.64
CA SER A 537 -0.27 -10.66 -11.34
C SER A 537 0.72 -10.86 -10.19
N GLN A 538 1.55 -9.85 -9.90
CA GLN A 538 2.52 -9.89 -8.81
C GLN A 538 1.88 -9.52 -7.46
N ASN A 539 0.81 -8.71 -7.49
CA ASN A 539 0.17 -8.22 -6.28
C ASN A 539 -1.30 -7.83 -6.55
N PRO A 540 -2.17 -8.82 -6.79
CA PRO A 540 -3.57 -8.58 -7.05
C PRO A 540 -4.23 -7.93 -5.83
N ARG A 541 -4.94 -6.81 -6.02
CA ARG A 541 -5.57 -6.04 -4.94
C ARG A 541 -7.07 -5.92 -5.14
N PRO A 542 -7.87 -6.28 -4.14
CA PRO A 542 -9.30 -5.95 -4.15
C PRO A 542 -9.46 -4.42 -4.10
N ARG A 543 -10.25 -3.88 -5.04
CA ARG A 543 -10.60 -2.46 -5.12
C ARG A 543 -12.09 -2.29 -5.19
N GLU A 544 -12.57 -1.17 -4.68
CA GLU A 544 -13.95 -0.71 -4.83
C GLU A 544 -13.92 0.73 -5.32
N LEU A 545 -14.72 1.02 -6.35
CA LEU A 545 -14.96 2.35 -6.87
C LEU A 545 -16.39 2.75 -6.53
N LYS A 546 -16.58 3.97 -6.05
CA LYS A 546 -17.87 4.63 -6.01
C LYS A 546 -17.84 5.76 -7.02
N ILE A 547 -18.70 5.70 -8.04
CA ILE A 547 -18.79 6.69 -9.10
C ILE A 547 -20.15 7.36 -9.02
N PHE A 548 -20.15 8.69 -8.96
CA PHE A 548 -21.33 9.52 -8.96
C PHE A 548 -21.39 10.32 -10.26
N TYR A 549 -22.55 10.32 -10.91
CA TYR A 549 -22.80 10.95 -12.21
C TYR A 549 -23.86 12.03 -12.07
N TYR A 550 -23.58 13.21 -12.62
CA TYR A 550 -24.54 14.30 -12.68
C TYR A 550 -24.42 15.04 -14.01
N LYS A 551 -25.57 15.28 -14.66
CA LYS A 551 -25.66 16.11 -15.88
C LYS A 551 -26.27 17.45 -15.53
N SER A 552 -25.53 18.54 -15.79
CA SER A 552 -25.99 19.89 -15.54
C SER A 552 -27.10 20.34 -16.49
N SER A 553 -27.80 21.44 -16.16
CA SER A 553 -28.80 22.05 -17.06
C SER A 553 -28.17 22.57 -18.37
N ALA A 554 -26.85 22.86 -18.38
CA ALA A 554 -26.11 23.24 -19.58
C ALA A 554 -25.75 22.03 -20.48
N GLY A 555 -25.97 20.81 -19.99
CA GLY A 555 -25.66 19.59 -20.70
C GLY A 555 -24.27 19.00 -20.40
N ASP A 556 -23.51 19.63 -19.52
CA ASP A 556 -22.18 19.16 -19.09
C ASP A 556 -22.31 17.94 -18.18
N MET A 557 -21.41 16.96 -18.33
CA MET A 557 -21.40 15.73 -17.53
C MET A 557 -20.27 15.75 -16.49
N TYR A 558 -20.64 15.55 -15.25
CA TYR A 558 -19.73 15.44 -14.10
C TYR A 558 -19.66 13.98 -13.65
N LYS A 559 -18.44 13.45 -13.48
CA LYS A 559 -18.16 12.14 -12.87
C LYS A 559 -17.26 12.34 -11.66
N LEU A 560 -17.77 12.09 -10.45
CA LEU A 560 -16.98 12.04 -9.24
C LEU A 560 -16.68 10.56 -8.92
N THR A 561 -15.42 10.17 -9.02
CA THR A 561 -14.96 8.81 -8.76
C THR A 561 -14.16 8.79 -7.46
N VAL A 562 -14.51 7.89 -6.56
CA VAL A 562 -13.73 7.62 -5.35
C VAL A 562 -13.29 6.16 -5.37
N SER A 563 -11.99 5.95 -5.37
CA SER A 563 -11.38 4.62 -5.39
C SER A 563 -10.73 4.31 -4.04
N TYR A 564 -10.94 3.10 -3.54
CA TYR A 564 -10.43 2.65 -2.24
C TYR A 564 -10.26 1.12 -2.20
N PRO A 565 -9.54 0.57 -1.19
CA PRO A 565 -9.41 -0.87 -0.99
C PRO A 565 -10.77 -1.55 -0.84
N GLY A 566 -10.96 -2.67 -1.56
CA GLY A 566 -12.25 -3.39 -1.64
C GLY A 566 -12.48 -4.41 -0.51
N LYS A 567 -11.54 -4.57 0.44
CA LYS A 567 -11.66 -5.45 1.60
C LYS A 567 -11.11 -4.78 2.86
N GLY A 568 -11.66 -5.15 4.02
CA GLY A 568 -11.23 -4.70 5.34
C GLY A 568 -11.80 -3.35 5.76
N ASP A 569 -11.29 -2.80 6.87
CA ASP A 569 -11.75 -1.53 7.47
C ASP A 569 -11.54 -0.33 6.55
N PHE A 570 -10.57 -0.41 5.65
CA PHE A 570 -10.36 0.59 4.60
C PHE A 570 -11.53 0.69 3.62
N THR A 571 -12.26 -0.39 3.40
CA THR A 571 -13.50 -0.35 2.62
C THR A 571 -14.54 0.50 3.34
N ALA A 572 -14.68 0.34 4.65
CA ALA A 572 -15.60 1.16 5.46
C ALA A 572 -15.21 2.64 5.43
N ARG A 573 -13.91 2.96 5.64
CA ARG A 573 -13.38 4.32 5.53
C ARG A 573 -13.51 4.89 4.11
N GLY A 574 -13.20 4.10 3.08
CA GLY A 574 -13.35 4.51 1.69
C GLY A 574 -14.81 4.84 1.34
N ARG A 575 -15.76 4.04 1.82
CA ARG A 575 -17.20 4.30 1.68
C ARG A 575 -17.64 5.57 2.44
N GLU A 576 -17.02 5.85 3.59
CA GLU A 576 -17.24 7.08 4.34
C GLU A 576 -16.71 8.29 3.56
N VAL A 577 -15.47 8.20 3.04
CA VAL A 577 -14.86 9.21 2.17
C VAL A 577 -15.72 9.44 0.94
N ALA A 578 -16.20 8.40 0.27
CA ALA A 578 -17.06 8.51 -0.90
C ALA A 578 -18.38 9.24 -0.56
N ARG A 579 -19.05 8.85 0.53
CA ARG A 579 -20.28 9.51 1.00
C ARG A 579 -20.04 10.98 1.33
N ALA A 580 -18.96 11.30 2.05
CA ALA A 580 -18.64 12.67 2.43
C ALA A 580 -18.27 13.53 1.21
N ALA A 581 -17.50 12.99 0.25
CA ALA A 581 -17.15 13.69 -0.98
C ALA A 581 -18.38 13.98 -1.85
N ILE A 582 -19.28 13.01 -2.05
CA ILE A 582 -20.52 13.17 -2.81
C ILE A 582 -21.46 14.17 -2.11
N ALA A 583 -21.67 14.04 -0.79
CA ALA A 583 -22.55 14.91 -0.02
C ALA A 583 -22.06 16.37 0.02
N ASN A 584 -20.76 16.62 -0.12
CA ASN A 584 -20.15 17.94 -0.09
C ASN A 584 -19.63 18.42 -1.46
N LEU A 585 -19.94 17.70 -2.54
CA LEU A 585 -19.72 18.19 -3.89
C LEU A 585 -20.56 19.44 -4.14
N GLY A 586 -19.97 20.49 -4.69
CA GLY A 586 -20.66 21.71 -5.07
C GLY A 586 -20.42 22.02 -6.54
N ILE A 587 -21.43 21.89 -7.42
CA ILE A 587 -21.34 22.22 -8.84
C ILE A 587 -21.85 23.65 -9.02
N ASP A 588 -21.06 24.52 -9.68
CA ASP A 588 -21.32 25.96 -9.77
C ASP A 588 -22.61 26.29 -10.54
N LYS A 589 -22.95 25.49 -11.55
CA LYS A 589 -24.17 25.64 -12.36
C LYS A 589 -24.90 24.29 -12.39
N LEU A 590 -25.87 24.14 -11.51
CA LEU A 590 -26.76 22.98 -11.42
C LEU A 590 -27.69 22.88 -12.62
#